data_983b13217d2570fee4c8b7b8db291739
#
_entry.id   983b13217d2570fee4c8b7b8db291739
#
_cell.length_a   1.000
_cell.length_b   1.000
_cell.length_c   1.000
_cell.angle_alpha   90.00
_cell.angle_beta   90.00
_cell.angle_gamma   90.00
#
_symmetry.space_group_name_H-M   'P 1'
#
loop_
_entity.id
_entity.type
_entity.pdbx_description
1 polymer ?
#
loop_
_entity_poly.entity_id
_entity_poly.type
_entity_poly.pdbx_seq_one_letter_code
_entity_poly.pdbx_strand_id
1 'polypeptide(L)'
;MNAQFPAPGDGLPAPRRPVVLIGPMAAGKSFLALHMSKFYGYDFVDADQVIVSRHGVISRIFAEHGEKYFRDLEADVVAEVLRDPDHADAIFSVGGGAPMIPAVRELLRSELVAYLEVDAATVLPRISGNRTRPMLQPDPARRWQELYEARRGCYEELADITLDGTRNRPVAELGADLEAQIARLRSRPAAGSAPDRPQEAQA
;
A
#
# COMPACT_ATOMS: atom_id res chain seq x y z
N MET A 1 -13.53 -43.76 20.84
CA MET A 1 -13.51 -42.88 19.63
C MET A 1 -12.38 -41.89 19.79
N ASN A 2 -11.23 -42.18 19.21
CA ASN A 2 -10.09 -41.24 19.24
C ASN A 2 -10.30 -40.21 18.12
N ALA A 3 -10.57 -38.98 18.49
CA ALA A 3 -10.53 -37.88 17.56
C ALA A 3 -9.06 -37.58 17.21
N GLN A 4 -8.68 -37.98 16.01
CA GLN A 4 -7.37 -37.71 15.45
C GLN A 4 -7.34 -36.25 15.00
N PHE A 5 -6.62 -35.40 15.73
CA PHE A 5 -6.36 -34.04 15.30
C PHE A 5 -5.41 -34.10 14.10
N PRO A 6 -5.68 -33.34 13.01
CA PRO A 6 -4.77 -33.27 11.88
C PRO A 6 -3.40 -32.72 12.32
N ALA A 7 -2.34 -33.31 11.77
CA ALA A 7 -0.98 -32.88 12.04
C ALA A 7 -0.75 -31.40 11.58
N PRO A 8 0.08 -30.61 12.28
CA PRO A 8 0.40 -29.25 11.86
C PRO A 8 1.23 -29.32 10.57
N GLY A 9 0.61 -28.97 9.45
CA GLY A 9 1.27 -28.94 8.14
C GLY A 9 0.33 -28.97 6.94
N ASP A 10 -0.89 -29.46 7.09
CA ASP A 10 -1.79 -29.66 5.96
C ASP A 10 -2.75 -28.46 5.78
N GLY A 11 -2.40 -27.59 4.82
CA GLY A 11 -3.40 -26.83 4.09
C GLY A 11 -4.02 -25.60 4.77
N LEU A 12 -3.40 -25.01 5.81
CA LEU A 12 -3.81 -23.69 6.24
C LEU A 12 -3.42 -22.67 5.16
N PRO A 13 -4.36 -21.82 4.69
CA PRO A 13 -4.02 -20.76 3.78
C PRO A 13 -2.90 -19.92 4.41
N ALA A 14 -1.93 -19.49 3.59
CA ALA A 14 -0.87 -18.59 4.07
C ALA A 14 -1.52 -17.41 4.83
N PRO A 15 -0.91 -16.97 5.95
CA PRO A 15 -1.46 -15.87 6.71
C PRO A 15 -1.71 -14.68 5.78
N ARG A 16 -2.92 -14.16 5.81
CA ARG A 16 -3.27 -12.99 5.01
C ARG A 16 -2.42 -11.83 5.49
N ARG A 17 -2.03 -10.98 4.55
CA ARG A 17 -1.27 -9.75 4.80
C ARG A 17 -2.04 -8.58 4.23
N PRO A 18 -1.88 -7.37 4.79
CA PRO A 18 -2.53 -6.18 4.25
C PRO A 18 -2.10 -5.94 2.80
N VAL A 19 -3.00 -5.35 2.03
CA VAL A 19 -2.67 -4.81 0.71
C VAL A 19 -2.28 -3.36 0.87
N VAL A 20 -1.04 -3.02 0.55
CA VAL A 20 -0.51 -1.68 0.75
C VAL A 20 -0.69 -0.84 -0.51
N LEU A 21 -1.46 0.25 -0.41
CA LEU A 21 -1.64 1.21 -1.50
C LEU A 21 -0.52 2.26 -1.49
N ILE A 22 0.29 2.25 -2.55
CA ILE A 22 1.32 3.25 -2.81
C ILE A 22 0.97 4.13 -4.02
N GLY A 23 1.69 5.22 -4.19
CA GLY A 23 1.52 6.15 -5.31
C GLY A 23 1.58 7.60 -4.88
N PRO A 24 1.55 8.55 -5.83
CA PRO A 24 1.80 9.95 -5.55
C PRO A 24 0.72 10.58 -4.66
N MET A 25 1.05 11.75 -4.15
CA MET A 25 0.11 12.58 -3.40
C MET A 25 -1.10 12.92 -4.27
N ALA A 26 -2.29 12.92 -3.66
CA ALA A 26 -3.57 13.17 -4.33
C ALA A 26 -3.99 12.15 -5.41
N ALA A 27 -3.32 11.01 -5.51
CA ALA A 27 -3.74 9.93 -6.42
C ALA A 27 -5.15 9.39 -6.11
N GLY A 28 -5.56 9.39 -4.82
CA GLY A 28 -6.85 8.86 -4.39
C GLY A 28 -6.77 7.56 -3.62
N LYS A 29 -5.59 7.21 -3.11
CA LYS A 29 -5.35 5.96 -2.35
C LYS A 29 -6.32 5.77 -1.19
N SER A 30 -6.44 6.75 -0.30
CA SER A 30 -7.35 6.69 0.85
C SER A 30 -8.81 6.56 0.41
N PHE A 31 -9.19 7.17 -0.71
CA PHE A 31 -10.53 7.05 -1.25
C PHE A 31 -10.80 5.66 -1.84
N LEU A 32 -9.82 5.09 -2.54
CA LEU A 32 -9.89 3.70 -3.01
C LEU A 32 -9.93 2.72 -1.83
N ALA A 33 -9.08 2.90 -0.82
CA ALA A 33 -9.07 2.04 0.37
C ALA A 33 -10.43 2.07 1.10
N LEU A 34 -11.02 3.24 1.27
CA LEU A 34 -12.36 3.38 1.85
C LEU A 34 -13.44 2.71 0.99
N HIS A 35 -13.31 2.79 -0.34
CA HIS A 35 -14.21 2.09 -1.26
C HIS A 35 -14.09 0.56 -1.10
N MET A 36 -12.86 0.03 -1.01
CA MET A 36 -12.63 -1.41 -0.78
C MET A 36 -13.23 -1.86 0.55
N SER A 37 -13.07 -1.08 1.60
CA SER A 37 -13.69 -1.36 2.89
C SER A 37 -15.21 -1.42 2.79
N LYS A 38 -15.82 -0.43 2.16
CA LYS A 38 -17.28 -0.31 2.09
C LYS A 38 -17.96 -1.38 1.23
N PHE A 39 -17.33 -1.80 0.13
CA PHE A 39 -17.98 -2.63 -0.90
C PHE A 39 -17.41 -4.05 -1.00
N TYR A 40 -16.19 -4.29 -0.47
CA TYR A 40 -15.52 -5.60 -0.56
C TYR A 40 -15.17 -6.19 0.81
N GLY A 41 -15.49 -5.47 1.91
CA GLY A 41 -15.36 -6.00 3.27
C GLY A 41 -13.92 -6.01 3.83
N TYR A 42 -13.02 -5.26 3.24
CA TYR A 42 -11.67 -5.06 3.79
C TYR A 42 -11.69 -4.08 4.96
N ASP A 43 -10.77 -4.25 5.89
CA ASP A 43 -10.49 -3.19 6.85
C ASP A 43 -9.78 -2.03 6.16
N PHE A 44 -9.98 -0.81 6.67
CA PHE A 44 -9.37 0.40 6.13
C PHE A 44 -8.40 1.02 7.14
N VAL A 45 -7.15 1.14 6.74
CA VAL A 45 -6.12 1.86 7.50
C VAL A 45 -5.49 2.93 6.60
N ASP A 46 -5.30 4.13 7.15
CA ASP A 46 -4.62 5.24 6.47
C ASP A 46 -3.53 5.79 7.39
N ALA A 47 -2.28 5.73 6.94
CA ALA A 47 -1.12 6.16 7.74
C ALA A 47 -1.21 7.63 8.16
N ASP A 48 -1.66 8.51 7.27
CA ASP A 48 -1.80 9.94 7.57
C ASP A 48 -2.86 10.14 8.68
N GLN A 49 -3.98 9.40 8.65
CA GLN A 49 -5.00 9.46 9.70
C GLN A 49 -4.49 8.92 11.03
N VAL A 50 -3.72 7.85 11.05
CA VAL A 50 -3.09 7.33 12.27
C VAL A 50 -2.16 8.38 12.87
N ILE A 51 -1.29 9.00 12.06
CA ILE A 51 -0.40 10.07 12.51
C ILE A 51 -1.20 11.25 13.06
N VAL A 52 -2.22 11.71 12.33
CA VAL A 52 -3.06 12.84 12.76
C VAL A 52 -3.76 12.56 14.07
N SER A 53 -4.27 11.37 14.29
CA SER A 53 -4.97 11.00 15.53
C SER A 53 -4.06 11.01 16.77
N ARG A 54 -2.76 10.73 16.58
CA ARG A 54 -1.78 10.62 17.67
C ARG A 54 -0.96 11.89 17.88
N HIS A 55 -0.62 12.59 16.80
CA HIS A 55 0.35 13.69 16.81
C HIS A 55 -0.21 15.02 16.32
N GLY A 56 -1.48 15.04 15.89
CA GLY A 56 -2.12 16.24 15.38
C GLY A 56 -1.87 16.50 13.90
N VAL A 57 -2.24 17.68 13.43
CA VAL A 57 -2.28 18.02 12.00
C VAL A 57 -0.88 17.98 11.37
N ILE A 58 -0.74 17.28 10.25
CA ILE A 58 0.55 17.05 9.56
C ILE A 58 1.27 18.38 9.24
N SER A 59 0.55 19.41 8.78
CA SER A 59 1.18 20.72 8.49
C SER A 59 1.82 21.36 9.71
N ARG A 60 1.28 21.13 10.90
CA ARG A 60 1.83 21.59 12.16
C ARG A 60 3.07 20.78 12.55
N ILE A 61 3.04 19.47 12.36
CA ILE A 61 4.21 18.60 12.59
C ILE A 61 5.40 19.06 11.73
N PHE A 62 5.14 19.36 10.44
CA PHE A 62 6.18 19.91 9.55
C PHE A 62 6.72 21.25 10.02
N ALA A 63 5.85 22.15 10.48
CA ALA A 63 6.23 23.49 10.92
C ALA A 63 7.03 23.46 12.22
N GLU A 64 6.71 22.59 13.16
CA GLU A 64 7.31 22.54 14.50
C GLU A 64 8.54 21.61 14.56
N HIS A 65 8.53 20.50 13.80
CA HIS A 65 9.54 19.44 13.94
C HIS A 65 10.29 19.14 12.62
N GLY A 66 9.79 19.62 11.49
CA GLY A 66 10.40 19.43 10.18
C GLY A 66 10.09 18.08 9.51
N GLU A 67 10.59 17.94 8.27
CA GLU A 67 10.29 16.78 7.44
C GLU A 67 10.87 15.48 8.01
N LYS A 68 12.10 15.51 8.53
CA LYS A 68 12.74 14.31 9.07
C LYS A 68 11.89 13.65 10.16
N TYR A 69 11.43 14.43 11.11
CA TYR A 69 10.58 13.93 12.19
C TYR A 69 9.29 13.31 11.68
N PHE A 70 8.64 13.97 10.68
CA PHE A 70 7.47 13.39 10.05
C PHE A 70 7.76 12.05 9.36
N ARG A 71 8.90 11.91 8.69
CA ARG A 71 9.31 10.64 8.05
C ARG A 71 9.59 9.53 9.08
N ASP A 72 10.14 9.88 10.22
CA ASP A 72 10.33 8.93 11.33
C ASP A 72 8.95 8.43 11.82
N LEU A 73 7.95 9.31 12.01
CA LEU A 73 6.58 8.93 12.35
C LEU A 73 5.90 8.06 11.26
N GLU A 74 6.08 8.39 9.99
CA GLU A 74 5.57 7.56 8.88
C GLU A 74 6.14 6.14 8.94
N ALA A 75 7.45 6.01 9.17
CA ALA A 75 8.12 4.72 9.26
C ALA A 75 7.61 3.89 10.44
N ASP A 76 7.45 4.51 11.60
CA ASP A 76 6.95 3.85 12.81
C ASP A 76 5.52 3.34 12.61
N VAL A 77 4.63 4.16 12.06
CA VAL A 77 3.23 3.78 11.79
C VAL A 77 3.16 2.65 10.76
N VAL A 78 3.95 2.73 9.69
CA VAL A 78 3.97 1.64 8.68
C VAL A 78 4.45 0.34 9.31
N ALA A 79 5.52 0.37 10.09
CA ALA A 79 6.05 -0.81 10.75
C ALA A 79 5.09 -1.40 11.80
N GLU A 80 4.33 -0.56 12.49
CA GLU A 80 3.32 -1.00 13.46
C GLU A 80 2.16 -1.70 12.75
N VAL A 81 1.55 -1.06 11.76
CA VAL A 81 0.40 -1.60 11.03
C VAL A 81 0.73 -2.91 10.32
N LEU A 82 1.90 -3.02 9.72
CA LEU A 82 2.32 -4.24 9.02
C LEU A 82 2.63 -5.43 9.96
N ARG A 83 2.92 -5.15 11.25
CA ARG A 83 3.16 -6.21 12.25
C ARG A 83 1.90 -6.61 13.00
N ASP A 84 0.86 -5.79 12.96
CA ASP A 84 -0.37 -6.04 13.70
C ASP A 84 -1.25 -7.08 12.97
N PRO A 85 -1.49 -8.26 13.57
CA PRO A 85 -2.32 -9.29 12.96
C PRO A 85 -3.78 -8.85 12.75
N ASP A 86 -4.26 -7.87 13.52
CA ASP A 86 -5.62 -7.35 13.38
C ASP A 86 -5.80 -6.60 12.03
N HIS A 87 -4.71 -6.22 11.38
CA HIS A 87 -4.70 -5.56 10.07
C HIS A 87 -4.43 -6.51 8.89
N ALA A 88 -4.43 -7.82 9.10
CA ALA A 88 -4.11 -8.83 8.07
C ALA A 88 -5.02 -8.75 6.82
N ASP A 89 -6.26 -8.31 6.97
CA ASP A 89 -7.21 -8.12 5.87
C ASP A 89 -7.45 -6.64 5.52
N ALA A 90 -6.53 -5.75 5.88
CA ALA A 90 -6.66 -4.32 5.60
C ALA A 90 -6.22 -3.94 4.18
N ILE A 91 -6.87 -2.91 3.64
CA ILE A 91 -6.29 -2.07 2.60
C ILE A 91 -5.62 -0.90 3.31
N PHE A 92 -4.30 -0.87 3.26
CA PHE A 92 -3.48 0.10 3.97
C PHE A 92 -2.96 1.18 3.03
N SER A 93 -3.46 2.40 3.17
CA SER A 93 -3.00 3.57 2.41
C SER A 93 -1.82 4.22 3.10
N VAL A 94 -0.67 4.30 2.44
CA VAL A 94 0.51 5.00 2.95
C VAL A 94 0.76 6.34 2.26
N GLY A 95 1.47 7.24 2.93
CA GLY A 95 1.86 8.52 2.38
C GLY A 95 2.69 8.38 1.10
N GLY A 96 2.55 9.32 0.15
CA GLY A 96 3.28 9.25 -1.13
C GLY A 96 4.81 9.34 -1.00
N GLY A 97 5.32 9.72 0.16
CA GLY A 97 6.76 9.74 0.47
C GLY A 97 7.25 8.51 1.23
N ALA A 98 6.36 7.75 1.84
CA ALA A 98 6.71 6.60 2.67
C ALA A 98 7.59 5.56 1.95
N PRO A 99 7.32 5.17 0.67
CA PRO A 99 8.18 4.25 -0.06
C PRO A 99 9.61 4.75 -0.32
N MET A 100 9.86 6.05 -0.13
CA MET A 100 11.21 6.62 -0.26
C MET A 100 12.06 6.42 0.99
N ILE A 101 11.46 6.05 2.11
CA ILE A 101 12.16 5.75 3.36
C ILE A 101 12.74 4.33 3.26
N PRO A 102 14.08 4.13 3.38
CA PRO A 102 14.70 2.83 3.17
C PRO A 102 14.10 1.71 4.03
N ALA A 103 13.83 1.99 5.31
CA ALA A 103 13.23 1.02 6.23
C ALA A 103 11.81 0.62 5.80
N VAL A 104 11.00 1.58 5.33
CA VAL A 104 9.66 1.30 4.80
C VAL A 104 9.74 0.49 3.50
N ARG A 105 10.64 0.88 2.59
CA ARG A 105 10.84 0.14 1.32
C ARG A 105 11.16 -1.32 1.58
N GLU A 106 11.99 -1.63 2.55
CA GLU A 106 12.35 -3.01 2.90
C GLU A 106 11.14 -3.77 3.45
N LEU A 107 10.33 -3.16 4.32
CA LEU A 107 9.09 -3.77 4.81
C LEU A 107 8.12 -4.07 3.66
N LEU A 108 7.95 -3.13 2.72
CA LEU A 108 7.03 -3.25 1.60
C LEU A 108 7.38 -4.41 0.65
N ARG A 109 8.64 -4.81 0.53
CA ARG A 109 9.05 -5.94 -0.32
C ARG A 109 8.46 -7.28 0.07
N SER A 110 8.02 -7.42 1.30
CA SER A 110 7.39 -8.64 1.81
C SER A 110 5.86 -8.59 1.82
N GLU A 111 5.27 -7.46 1.40
CA GLU A 111 3.83 -7.25 1.40
C GLU A 111 3.24 -7.29 -0.01
N LEU A 112 1.90 -7.36 -0.11
CA LEU A 112 1.21 -7.19 -1.38
C LEU A 112 1.01 -5.70 -1.66
N VAL A 113 1.76 -5.18 -2.64
CA VAL A 113 1.81 -3.75 -2.92
C VAL A 113 1.02 -3.41 -4.18
N ALA A 114 0.05 -2.50 -4.06
CA ALA A 114 -0.71 -1.98 -5.18
C ALA A 114 -0.37 -0.49 -5.42
N TYR A 115 0.16 -0.20 -6.58
CA TYR A 115 0.48 1.15 -7.04
C TYR A 115 -0.71 1.76 -7.78
N LEU A 116 -1.24 2.85 -7.26
CA LEU A 116 -2.22 3.67 -7.96
C LEU A 116 -1.50 4.72 -8.80
N GLU A 117 -1.33 4.41 -10.09
CA GLU A 117 -0.75 5.30 -11.09
C GLU A 117 -1.77 6.38 -11.48
N VAL A 118 -1.31 7.62 -11.57
CA VAL A 118 -2.13 8.75 -12.02
C VAL A 118 -1.26 9.73 -12.82
N ASP A 119 -1.90 10.50 -13.67
CA ASP A 119 -1.28 11.58 -14.43
C ASP A 119 -1.51 12.97 -13.80
N ALA A 120 -0.76 13.94 -14.28
CA ALA A 120 -0.92 15.33 -13.84
C ALA A 120 -2.32 15.86 -14.12
N ALA A 121 -2.93 15.50 -15.26
CA ALA A 121 -4.27 15.96 -15.63
C ALA A 121 -5.32 15.52 -14.62
N THR A 122 -5.17 14.31 -14.07
CA THR A 122 -6.04 13.77 -13.04
C THR A 122 -5.82 14.45 -11.68
N VAL A 123 -4.57 14.78 -11.33
CA VAL A 123 -4.23 15.27 -9.99
C VAL A 123 -4.34 16.77 -9.85
N LEU A 124 -3.98 17.55 -10.87
CA LEU A 124 -3.95 19.02 -10.79
C LEU A 124 -5.26 19.65 -10.30
N PRO A 125 -6.45 19.22 -10.75
CA PRO A 125 -7.71 19.75 -10.21
C PRO A 125 -7.90 19.51 -8.71
N ARG A 126 -7.31 18.43 -8.17
CA ARG A 126 -7.42 18.01 -6.77
C ARG A 126 -6.49 18.78 -5.83
N ILE A 127 -5.39 19.34 -6.37
CA ILE A 127 -4.39 20.10 -5.60
C ILE A 127 -4.45 21.59 -5.83
N SER A 128 -5.08 22.05 -6.91
CA SER A 128 -5.27 23.46 -7.20
C SER A 128 -6.09 24.13 -6.10
N GLY A 129 -5.55 25.19 -5.50
CA GLY A 129 -6.20 25.92 -4.40
C GLY A 129 -6.07 25.28 -3.02
N ASN A 130 -5.51 24.10 -2.91
CA ASN A 130 -5.32 23.42 -1.61
C ASN A 130 -4.01 23.88 -0.95
N ARG A 131 -4.12 24.63 0.16
CA ARG A 131 -2.98 25.14 0.95
C ARG A 131 -2.58 24.22 2.11
N THR A 132 -3.25 23.10 2.31
CA THR A 132 -3.00 22.20 3.45
C THR A 132 -1.83 21.24 3.23
N ARG A 133 -1.17 21.31 2.06
CA ARG A 133 -0.05 20.43 1.69
C ARG A 133 1.25 21.21 1.58
N PRO A 134 2.04 21.33 2.65
CA PRO A 134 3.29 22.12 2.68
C PRO A 134 4.29 21.70 1.58
N MET A 135 4.36 20.41 1.27
CA MET A 135 5.27 19.83 0.29
C MET A 135 5.04 20.31 -1.15
N LEU A 136 3.87 20.87 -1.44
CA LEU A 136 3.50 21.34 -2.78
C LEU A 136 3.61 22.86 -2.94
N GLN A 137 4.04 23.60 -1.93
CA GLN A 137 4.17 25.07 -2.01
C GLN A 137 5.54 25.47 -2.59
N PRO A 138 5.70 26.61 -3.27
CA PRO A 138 4.65 27.58 -3.62
C PRO A 138 3.92 27.28 -4.95
N ASP A 139 4.43 26.39 -5.82
CA ASP A 139 3.87 25.99 -7.10
C ASP A 139 3.42 24.53 -7.05
N PRO A 140 2.15 24.26 -6.72
CA PRO A 140 1.68 22.89 -6.54
C PRO A 140 1.80 21.99 -7.78
N ALA A 141 1.60 22.55 -8.97
CA ALA A 141 1.65 21.78 -10.20
C ALA A 141 3.08 21.31 -10.52
N ARG A 142 4.00 22.28 -10.55
CA ARG A 142 5.41 22.01 -10.80
C ARG A 142 5.99 21.09 -9.71
N ARG A 143 5.72 21.41 -8.45
CA ARG A 143 6.26 20.62 -7.33
C ARG A 143 5.73 19.21 -7.30
N TRP A 144 4.45 19.01 -7.65
CA TRP A 144 3.90 17.66 -7.77
C TRP A 144 4.61 16.86 -8.87
N GLN A 145 4.82 17.47 -10.04
CA GLN A 145 5.50 16.82 -11.17
C GLN A 145 6.93 16.40 -10.79
N GLU A 146 7.71 17.30 -10.20
CA GLU A 146 9.07 17.03 -9.73
C GLU A 146 9.10 15.85 -8.74
N LEU A 147 8.19 15.85 -7.76
CA LEU A 147 8.09 14.78 -6.77
C LEU A 147 7.65 13.46 -7.37
N TYR A 148 6.75 13.51 -8.34
CA TYR A 148 6.26 12.31 -9.02
C TYR A 148 7.37 11.67 -9.85
N GLU A 149 8.06 12.43 -10.68
CA GLU A 149 9.18 11.95 -11.50
C GLU A 149 10.30 11.35 -10.64
N ALA A 150 10.64 11.99 -9.54
CA ALA A 150 11.66 11.51 -8.62
C ALA A 150 11.29 10.18 -7.90
N ARG A 151 9.99 9.86 -7.81
CA ARG A 151 9.47 8.71 -7.03
C ARG A 151 8.89 7.59 -7.87
N ARG A 152 8.52 7.87 -9.10
CA ARG A 152 7.82 6.94 -9.99
C ARG A 152 8.52 5.60 -10.09
N GLY A 153 9.84 5.59 -10.35
CA GLY A 153 10.60 4.35 -10.47
C GLY A 153 10.56 3.48 -9.20
N CYS A 154 10.50 4.10 -8.02
CA CYS A 154 10.35 3.36 -6.77
C CYS A 154 8.95 2.74 -6.62
N TYR A 155 7.89 3.44 -7.05
CA TYR A 155 6.55 2.86 -7.03
C TYR A 155 6.44 1.68 -7.99
N GLU A 156 7.00 1.82 -9.21
CA GLU A 156 7.02 0.76 -10.23
C GLU A 156 7.82 -0.47 -9.78
N GLU A 157 8.96 -0.26 -9.10
CA GLU A 157 9.80 -1.34 -8.55
C GLU A 157 9.08 -2.16 -7.46
N LEU A 158 8.31 -1.49 -6.60
CA LEU A 158 7.67 -2.13 -5.45
C LEU A 158 6.33 -2.78 -5.78
N ALA A 159 5.70 -2.43 -6.89
CA ALA A 159 4.33 -2.82 -7.20
C ALA A 159 4.20 -4.26 -7.66
N ASP A 160 3.39 -5.06 -6.96
CA ASP A 160 2.84 -6.33 -7.45
C ASP A 160 1.63 -6.11 -8.36
N ILE A 161 0.88 -5.04 -8.09
CA ILE A 161 -0.31 -4.60 -8.82
C ILE A 161 -0.12 -3.16 -9.25
N THR A 162 -0.35 -2.85 -10.53
CA THR A 162 -0.46 -1.47 -11.00
C THR A 162 -1.90 -1.20 -11.46
N LEU A 163 -2.50 -0.16 -10.86
CA LEU A 163 -3.84 0.30 -11.19
C LEU A 163 -3.75 1.59 -12.00
N ASP A 164 -4.28 1.58 -13.21
CA ASP A 164 -4.38 2.78 -14.05
C ASP A 164 -5.52 3.67 -13.55
N GLY A 165 -5.17 4.70 -12.78
CA GLY A 165 -6.06 5.76 -12.30
C GLY A 165 -6.00 7.05 -13.12
N THR A 166 -5.37 7.01 -14.31
CA THR A 166 -5.33 8.14 -15.25
C THR A 166 -6.72 8.47 -15.78
N ARG A 167 -6.88 9.63 -16.41
CA ARG A 167 -8.17 10.07 -17.00
C ARG A 167 -9.32 10.12 -16.01
N ASN A 168 -9.02 10.33 -14.73
CA ASN A 168 -10.00 10.40 -13.63
C ASN A 168 -10.96 9.18 -13.60
N ARG A 169 -10.41 8.00 -13.77
CA ARG A 169 -11.13 6.74 -13.81
C ARG A 169 -11.98 6.54 -12.54
N PRO A 170 -13.24 6.05 -12.65
CA PRO A 170 -14.14 5.86 -11.51
C PRO A 170 -13.55 4.92 -10.45
N VAL A 171 -13.71 5.27 -9.16
CA VAL A 171 -13.20 4.45 -8.06
C VAL A 171 -13.81 3.05 -8.03
N ALA A 172 -15.05 2.89 -8.46
CA ALA A 172 -15.70 1.58 -8.53
C ALA A 172 -15.02 0.63 -9.53
N GLU A 173 -14.53 1.15 -10.67
CA GLU A 173 -13.76 0.36 -11.63
C GLU A 173 -12.38 0.01 -11.08
N LEU A 174 -11.70 0.98 -10.44
CA LEU A 174 -10.43 0.75 -9.78
C LEU A 174 -10.55 -0.30 -8.66
N GLY A 175 -11.64 -0.25 -7.88
CA GLY A 175 -11.93 -1.22 -6.84
C GLY A 175 -12.16 -2.62 -7.38
N ALA A 176 -12.94 -2.75 -8.45
CA ALA A 176 -13.18 -4.04 -9.11
C ALA A 176 -11.89 -4.65 -9.69
N ASP A 177 -11.05 -3.82 -10.31
CA ASP A 177 -9.76 -4.28 -10.82
C ASP A 177 -8.81 -4.68 -9.70
N LEU A 178 -8.75 -3.91 -8.61
CA LEU A 178 -7.92 -4.24 -7.45
C LEU A 178 -8.34 -5.58 -6.86
N GLU A 179 -9.63 -5.78 -6.61
CA GLU A 179 -10.18 -7.02 -6.07
C GLU A 179 -9.84 -8.23 -6.95
N ALA A 180 -10.05 -8.12 -8.26
CA ALA A 180 -9.73 -9.18 -9.20
C ALA A 180 -8.24 -9.55 -9.18
N GLN A 181 -7.35 -8.57 -9.08
CA GLN A 181 -5.91 -8.80 -9.03
C GLN A 181 -5.46 -9.37 -7.68
N ILE A 182 -6.01 -8.90 -6.55
CA ILE A 182 -5.77 -9.49 -5.22
C ILE A 182 -6.18 -10.97 -5.22
N ALA A 183 -7.39 -11.27 -5.67
CA ALA A 183 -7.90 -12.64 -5.71
C ALA A 183 -6.99 -13.55 -6.56
N ARG A 184 -6.54 -13.06 -7.72
CA ARG A 184 -5.62 -13.79 -8.61
C ARG A 184 -4.26 -14.07 -7.94
N LEU A 185 -3.68 -13.09 -7.23
CA LEU A 185 -2.38 -13.26 -6.58
C LEU A 185 -2.48 -14.17 -5.36
N ARG A 186 -3.55 -14.06 -4.58
CA ARG A 186 -3.79 -14.91 -3.39
C ARG A 186 -4.15 -16.37 -3.76
N SER A 187 -4.67 -16.62 -4.96
CA SER A 187 -4.99 -17.96 -5.45
C SER A 187 -3.81 -18.72 -6.06
N ARG A 188 -2.67 -18.06 -6.29
CA ARG A 188 -1.45 -18.71 -6.82
C ARG A 188 -0.84 -19.57 -5.71
N PRO A 189 -0.65 -20.90 -5.93
CA PRO A 189 0.07 -21.71 -4.96
C PRO A 189 1.48 -21.12 -4.78
N ALA A 190 1.95 -21.10 -3.53
CA ALA A 190 3.31 -20.68 -3.22
C ALA A 190 4.28 -21.46 -4.12
N ALA A 191 5.07 -20.74 -4.92
CA ALA A 191 6.08 -21.33 -5.78
C ALA A 191 7.15 -21.97 -4.88
N GLY A 192 7.08 -23.28 -4.65
CA GLY A 192 8.08 -23.97 -3.81
C GLY A 192 7.68 -25.35 -3.29
N SER A 193 7.23 -26.25 -4.17
CA SER A 193 7.52 -27.67 -4.00
C SER A 193 7.85 -28.26 -5.37
N ALA A 194 9.15 -28.27 -5.68
CA ALA A 194 9.64 -29.06 -6.79
C ALA A 194 9.20 -30.51 -6.55
N PRO A 195 8.65 -31.22 -7.58
CA PRO A 195 8.32 -32.63 -7.40
C PRO A 195 9.58 -33.40 -7.05
N ASP A 196 9.48 -34.17 -5.97
CA ASP A 196 10.48 -35.12 -5.52
C ASP A 196 10.89 -36.01 -6.72
N ARG A 197 12.18 -35.95 -7.09
CA ARG A 197 12.71 -36.79 -8.16
C ARG A 197 12.65 -38.24 -7.66
N PRO A 198 12.10 -39.18 -8.45
CA PRO A 198 12.17 -40.58 -8.08
C PRO A 198 13.65 -40.97 -7.94
N GLN A 199 14.01 -41.52 -6.78
CA GLN A 199 15.28 -42.18 -6.59
C GLN A 199 15.32 -43.38 -7.53
N GLU A 200 16.15 -43.33 -8.57
CA GLU A 200 16.50 -44.50 -9.35
C GLU A 200 17.18 -45.51 -8.44
N ALA A 201 16.51 -46.63 -8.23
CA ALA A 201 17.05 -47.79 -7.56
C ALA A 201 18.25 -48.29 -8.39
N GLN A 202 19.43 -48.23 -7.81
CA GLN A 202 20.60 -48.92 -8.33
C GLN A 202 20.45 -50.40 -8.03
N ALA A 203 20.34 -51.19 -9.09
CA ALA A 203 20.56 -52.62 -9.09
C ALA A 203 22.02 -52.95 -9.26
#